data_498cf6b35c26e83bcf76bd96c74fceaa
#
_entry.id   498cf6b35c26e83bcf76bd96c74fceaa
#
_cell.length_a   1.000
_cell.length_b   1.000
_cell.length_c   1.000
_cell.angle_alpha   90.00
_cell.angle_beta   90.00
_cell.angle_gamma   90.00
#
_symmetry.space_group_name_H-M   'P 1'
#
loop_
_entity.id
_entity.type
_entity.pdbx_description
1 polymer ?
#
loop_
_entity_poly.entity_id
_entity_poly.type
_entity_poly.pdbx_seq_one_letter_code
_entity_poly.pdbx_strand_id
1 'polypeptide(L)'
;MQLNRREFLLASGCAAAGLDWVDTSKVRVGLVRSNHSKLVHPASVEDLLDYPRIRDMVWKAIEYGKPKAGSLEAKIRPGSWVVVKPNIAFLGSQDSYCQGDVTDFRVLKAVLEYLARKSKARRITVAEGGSYQAVHTKGMWEISQNDVRVDAETFDWGDRDFPGWGGTLGGMLREFGAQFPGKQFDYINLNLDALRDAAGAYRYLEVRRSARGIGAFGARSAYCITNTIQNCDFLINIPVMKVHADCGVTACLKNYVGTAPREVYAPSWRYSNRILHDEYSVEGRVDGWVVDLASFHPADYNIVDGIRRLQYTNHNNKKPDQMVRSNLVLAGEDLVAVDSVVTKIMGFNPWDFEFIHMASQRDMGTMDSGRIEVVGEEPDRVTRRWAKNSAWHGRCNREWTVTANPAAAVDSWKRLTIPTDTLHFAKATGTDVPGTSCAAAMRIRAQGGRKGFLWLGLHGRIAVTINGAKLAEEESAAACHVGQFKIPVEWNSGDNLIVFQAKGMADAPQISALLVGPANDGDTVGGIRYLG
;
A
#
# COMPACT_ATOMS: atom_id res chain seq x y z
N MET A 1 16.90 25.18 -29.94
CA MET A 1 15.64 24.57 -29.52
C MET A 1 15.80 23.07 -29.78
N GLN A 2 16.14 22.29 -28.73
CA GLN A 2 16.29 20.83 -28.85
C GLN A 2 14.93 20.20 -28.60
N LEU A 3 14.36 19.57 -29.62
CA LEU A 3 13.15 18.79 -29.52
C LEU A 3 13.42 17.55 -28.64
N ASN A 4 12.52 17.23 -27.72
CA ASN A 4 12.66 16.04 -26.92
C ASN A 4 12.33 14.78 -27.77
N ARG A 5 12.74 13.61 -27.31
CA ARG A 5 12.60 12.34 -28.02
C ARG A 5 11.15 12.00 -28.45
N ARG A 6 10.17 12.61 -27.81
CA ARG A 6 8.73 12.42 -28.08
C ARG A 6 8.29 13.26 -29.29
N GLU A 7 8.83 14.47 -29.44
CA GLU A 7 8.56 15.38 -30.56
C GLU A 7 9.25 14.90 -31.84
N PHE A 8 10.41 14.26 -31.71
CA PHE A 8 11.14 13.67 -32.84
C PHE A 8 10.38 12.47 -33.45
N LEU A 9 9.70 11.65 -32.65
CA LEU A 9 8.90 10.52 -33.12
C LEU A 9 7.57 10.91 -33.76
N LEU A 10 7.03 12.10 -33.42
CA LEU A 10 5.82 12.64 -34.04
C LEU A 10 6.10 13.35 -35.38
N ALA A 11 7.33 13.74 -35.65
CA ALA A 11 7.73 14.41 -36.89
C ALA A 11 8.13 13.45 -38.03
N SER A 12 8.37 12.18 -37.74
CA SER A 12 8.66 11.16 -38.76
C SER A 12 7.38 10.40 -39.09
N GLY A 13 6.63 10.93 -40.07
CA GLY A 13 5.44 10.29 -40.60
C GLY A 13 5.74 8.91 -41.18
N CYS A 14 5.19 7.89 -40.55
CA CYS A 14 4.97 6.57 -41.16
C CYS A 14 3.47 6.27 -41.06
N ALA A 15 2.79 6.55 -42.17
CA ALA A 15 1.48 5.98 -42.44
C ALA A 15 1.64 4.54 -42.94
N ALA A 16 0.70 3.71 -42.53
CA ALA A 16 0.32 2.39 -43.07
C ALA A 16 1.02 1.15 -42.49
N ALA A 17 0.33 0.55 -41.56
CA ALA A 17 -0.11 -0.86 -41.53
C ALA A 17 -0.91 -1.02 -40.25
N GLY A 18 -2.06 -1.68 -40.29
CA GLY A 18 -2.95 -1.90 -39.15
C GLY A 18 -2.29 -2.73 -38.02
N LEU A 19 -1.39 -2.09 -37.31
CA LEU A 19 -0.90 -2.53 -36.04
C LEU A 19 -1.77 -1.84 -34.99
N ASP A 20 -2.53 -2.61 -34.23
CA ASP A 20 -3.17 -2.15 -33.02
C ASP A 20 -2.17 -1.31 -32.24
N TRP A 21 -2.44 -0.02 -32.11
CA TRP A 21 -1.64 0.90 -31.28
C TRP A 21 -1.79 0.44 -29.83
N VAL A 22 -0.90 -0.44 -29.41
CA VAL A 22 -0.76 -0.72 -27.97
C VAL A 22 -0.30 0.60 -27.34
N ASP A 23 -1.16 1.22 -26.56
CA ASP A 23 -0.83 2.44 -25.81
C ASP A 23 0.28 2.11 -24.81
N THR A 24 1.54 2.29 -25.24
CA THR A 24 2.73 1.98 -24.47
C THR A 24 2.90 2.91 -23.24
N SER A 25 2.00 3.89 -23.09
CA SER A 25 1.92 4.76 -21.91
C SER A 25 1.23 4.07 -20.73
N LYS A 26 0.42 3.03 -20.96
CA LYS A 26 -0.30 2.29 -19.92
C LYS A 26 0.59 1.24 -19.28
N VAL A 27 0.41 1.07 -17.96
CA VAL A 27 1.00 -0.03 -17.20
C VAL A 27 -0.03 -1.16 -17.07
N ARG A 28 0.45 -2.41 -17.09
CA ARG A 28 -0.41 -3.59 -17.04
C ARG A 28 -0.49 -4.17 -15.65
N VAL A 29 -1.71 -4.55 -15.27
CA VAL A 29 -2.00 -5.37 -14.09
C VAL A 29 -2.80 -6.59 -14.56
N GLY A 30 -2.21 -7.77 -14.43
CA GLY A 30 -2.91 -9.04 -14.64
C GLY A 30 -3.81 -9.33 -13.45
N LEU A 31 -5.07 -9.68 -13.70
CA LEU A 31 -6.04 -10.03 -12.67
C LEU A 31 -6.74 -11.34 -13.07
N VAL A 32 -6.54 -12.37 -12.27
CA VAL A 32 -7.03 -13.72 -12.56
C VAL A 32 -7.81 -14.27 -11.38
N ARG A 33 -9.01 -14.77 -11.63
CA ARG A 33 -9.87 -15.48 -10.67
C ARG A 33 -9.87 -16.97 -11.00
N SER A 34 -10.11 -17.82 -10.00
CA SER A 34 -10.05 -19.28 -10.16
C SER A 34 -10.97 -19.85 -11.25
N ASN A 35 -12.08 -19.18 -11.57
CA ASN A 35 -13.01 -19.58 -12.62
C ASN A 35 -12.76 -18.93 -13.99
N HIS A 36 -11.61 -18.27 -14.17
CA HIS A 36 -11.27 -17.61 -15.42
C HIS A 36 -11.20 -18.61 -16.59
N SER A 37 -11.88 -18.32 -17.69
CA SER A 37 -12.07 -19.25 -18.83
C SER A 37 -10.79 -19.65 -19.56
N LYS A 38 -9.69 -18.90 -19.38
CA LYS A 38 -8.39 -19.20 -20.01
C LYS A 38 -7.43 -19.99 -19.11
N LEU A 39 -7.87 -20.42 -17.92
CA LEU A 39 -7.11 -21.33 -17.09
C LEU A 39 -7.17 -22.76 -17.65
N VAL A 40 -6.10 -23.52 -17.42
CA VAL A 40 -6.06 -24.95 -17.74
C VAL A 40 -6.90 -25.73 -16.75
N HIS A 41 -6.92 -25.29 -15.48
CA HIS A 41 -7.63 -25.92 -14.38
C HIS A 41 -8.59 -24.94 -13.68
N PRO A 42 -9.65 -24.45 -14.35
CA PRO A 42 -10.59 -23.54 -13.73
C PRO A 42 -11.33 -24.24 -12.58
N ALA A 43 -11.69 -23.46 -11.56
CA ALA A 43 -12.41 -23.93 -10.39
C ALA A 43 -13.45 -22.90 -9.94
N SER A 44 -14.48 -23.33 -9.20
CA SER A 44 -15.43 -22.40 -8.60
C SER A 44 -14.71 -21.43 -7.65
N VAL A 45 -15.25 -20.23 -7.53
CA VAL A 45 -14.73 -19.22 -6.60
C VAL A 45 -14.86 -19.61 -5.14
N GLU A 46 -15.73 -20.55 -4.85
CA GLU A 46 -15.95 -21.09 -3.50
C GLU A 46 -15.07 -22.30 -3.19
N ASP A 47 -14.38 -22.86 -4.19
CA ASP A 47 -13.58 -24.06 -4.01
C ASP A 47 -12.32 -23.80 -3.19
N LEU A 48 -11.91 -24.82 -2.43
CA LEU A 48 -10.54 -24.94 -1.93
C LEU A 48 -9.64 -25.33 -3.10
N LEU A 49 -8.66 -24.47 -3.38
CA LEU A 49 -7.76 -24.69 -4.51
C LEU A 49 -6.59 -25.59 -4.11
N ASP A 50 -6.25 -26.54 -4.97
CA ASP A 50 -5.00 -27.30 -4.91
C ASP A 50 -3.84 -26.55 -5.60
N TYR A 51 -2.64 -27.10 -5.48
CA TYR A 51 -1.43 -26.47 -6.07
C TYR A 51 -1.51 -26.31 -7.60
N PRO A 52 -1.95 -27.31 -8.41
CA PRO A 52 -2.05 -27.14 -9.87
C PRO A 52 -2.92 -25.96 -10.29
N ARG A 53 -4.05 -25.72 -9.60
CA ARG A 53 -4.95 -24.59 -9.87
C ARG A 53 -4.31 -23.25 -9.49
N ILE A 54 -3.69 -23.18 -8.32
CA ILE A 54 -2.99 -21.96 -7.88
C ILE A 54 -1.82 -21.64 -8.81
N ARG A 55 -1.02 -22.65 -9.20
CA ARG A 55 0.06 -22.45 -10.17
C ARG A 55 -0.42 -21.88 -11.49
N ASP A 56 -1.51 -22.43 -12.02
CA ASP A 56 -2.12 -21.97 -13.27
C ASP A 56 -2.58 -20.52 -13.17
N MET A 57 -3.24 -20.14 -12.07
CA MET A 57 -3.63 -18.76 -11.80
C MET A 57 -2.44 -17.81 -11.72
N VAL A 58 -1.40 -18.18 -10.96
CA VAL A 58 -0.18 -17.36 -10.80
C VAL A 58 0.52 -17.15 -12.15
N TRP A 59 0.71 -18.21 -12.93
CA TRP A 59 1.36 -18.12 -14.23
C TRP A 59 0.54 -17.31 -15.23
N LYS A 60 -0.79 -17.46 -15.20
CA LYS A 60 -1.70 -16.66 -16.03
C LYS A 60 -1.71 -15.19 -15.62
N ALA A 61 -1.67 -14.88 -14.33
CA ALA A 61 -1.57 -13.50 -13.85
C ALA A 61 -0.24 -12.85 -14.29
N ILE A 62 0.87 -13.58 -14.25
CA ILE A 62 2.17 -13.12 -14.78
C ILE A 62 2.09 -12.85 -16.29
N GLU A 63 1.48 -13.76 -17.05
CA GLU A 63 1.28 -13.58 -18.50
C GLU A 63 0.48 -12.32 -18.83
N TYR A 64 -0.59 -12.05 -18.08
CA TYR A 64 -1.45 -10.89 -18.29
C TYR A 64 -0.82 -9.58 -17.80
N GLY A 65 -0.16 -9.62 -16.65
CA GLY A 65 0.56 -8.50 -16.05
C GLY A 65 1.99 -8.32 -16.61
N LYS A 66 2.25 -8.80 -17.82
CA LYS A 66 3.58 -8.76 -18.43
C LYS A 66 4.20 -7.36 -18.39
N PRO A 67 5.48 -7.26 -18.02
CA PRO A 67 6.19 -6.00 -17.97
C PRO A 67 6.45 -5.44 -19.39
N LYS A 68 6.89 -4.18 -19.46
CA LYS A 68 7.26 -3.53 -20.73
C LYS A 68 8.33 -4.30 -21.52
N ALA A 69 9.16 -5.10 -20.84
CA ALA A 69 10.13 -6.00 -21.48
C ALA A 69 9.49 -7.16 -22.26
N GLY A 70 8.14 -7.28 -22.28
CA GLY A 70 7.41 -8.32 -23.01
C GLY A 70 7.07 -9.54 -22.15
N SER A 71 7.95 -9.98 -21.25
CA SER A 71 7.67 -11.05 -20.27
C SER A 71 8.50 -10.85 -19.00
N LEU A 72 8.11 -11.52 -17.90
CA LEU A 72 8.83 -11.44 -16.63
C LEU A 72 10.26 -11.98 -16.78
N GLU A 73 10.43 -13.14 -17.44
CA GLU A 73 11.74 -13.75 -17.65
C GLU A 73 12.64 -12.91 -18.57
N ALA A 74 12.08 -12.16 -19.52
CA ALA A 74 12.85 -11.24 -20.36
C ALA A 74 13.38 -10.03 -19.59
N LYS A 75 12.66 -9.62 -18.52
CA LYS A 75 13.09 -8.54 -17.63
C LYS A 75 14.24 -8.98 -16.71
N ILE A 76 14.35 -10.27 -16.38
CA ILE A 76 15.38 -10.83 -15.52
C ILE A 76 16.65 -11.10 -16.33
N ARG A 77 17.72 -10.37 -16.05
CA ARG A 77 19.02 -10.56 -16.74
C ARG A 77 19.60 -11.96 -16.44
N PRO A 78 20.25 -12.62 -17.43
CA PRO A 78 20.95 -13.87 -17.20
C PRO A 78 22.00 -13.74 -16.08
N GLY A 79 22.08 -14.74 -15.21
CA GLY A 79 23.02 -14.76 -14.10
C GLY A 79 22.63 -13.93 -12.87
N SER A 80 21.49 -13.23 -12.90
CA SER A 80 21.02 -12.38 -11.81
C SER A 80 20.78 -13.14 -10.51
N TRP A 81 20.92 -12.41 -9.42
CA TRP A 81 20.40 -12.76 -8.11
C TRP A 81 19.00 -12.20 -7.97
N VAL A 82 18.01 -13.08 -7.97
CA VAL A 82 16.60 -12.75 -7.79
C VAL A 82 16.21 -12.96 -6.34
N VAL A 83 15.64 -11.96 -5.69
CA VAL A 83 15.05 -12.07 -4.36
C VAL A 83 13.53 -12.11 -4.49
N VAL A 84 12.92 -13.08 -3.84
CA VAL A 84 11.46 -13.25 -3.73
C VAL A 84 11.06 -12.94 -2.29
N LYS A 85 10.32 -11.86 -2.09
CA LYS A 85 9.86 -11.43 -0.78
C LYS A 85 8.37 -11.71 -0.58
N PRO A 86 8.01 -12.81 0.11
CA PRO A 86 6.63 -13.04 0.53
C PRO A 86 6.23 -12.07 1.66
N ASN A 87 5.01 -12.19 2.12
CA ASN A 87 4.56 -11.63 3.39
C ASN A 87 4.45 -12.75 4.43
N ILE A 88 5.34 -12.75 5.41
CA ILE A 88 5.29 -13.64 6.57
C ILE A 88 5.30 -12.77 7.82
N ALA A 89 4.27 -11.90 7.93
CA ALA A 89 4.22 -10.88 8.96
C ALA A 89 4.04 -11.45 10.37
N PHE A 90 3.39 -12.61 10.48
CA PHE A 90 3.08 -13.21 11.78
C PHE A 90 3.19 -14.72 11.72
N LEU A 91 4.27 -15.26 12.27
CA LEU A 91 4.43 -16.65 12.61
C LEU A 91 4.45 -16.76 14.14
N GLY A 92 3.35 -17.21 14.70
CA GLY A 92 3.29 -17.65 16.08
C GLY A 92 3.73 -19.11 16.21
N SER A 93 3.27 -19.79 17.26
CA SER A 93 3.37 -21.25 17.33
C SER A 93 2.52 -21.88 16.23
N GLN A 94 2.76 -23.16 15.96
CA GLN A 94 1.97 -23.97 15.01
C GLN A 94 0.46 -23.85 15.29
N ASP A 95 0.07 -23.81 16.58
CA ASP A 95 -1.32 -23.72 17.01
C ASP A 95 -1.94 -22.31 16.87
N SER A 96 -1.12 -21.27 16.86
CA SER A 96 -1.58 -19.87 16.74
C SER A 96 -1.49 -19.32 15.31
N TYR A 97 -0.98 -20.09 14.38
CA TYR A 97 -0.85 -19.72 12.99
C TYR A 97 -2.19 -19.37 12.35
N CYS A 98 -2.23 -18.28 11.58
CA CYS A 98 -3.41 -17.85 10.83
C CYS A 98 -3.08 -17.75 9.34
N GLN A 99 -3.68 -18.61 8.54
CA GLN A 99 -3.48 -18.68 7.09
C GLN A 99 -3.69 -17.33 6.38
N GLY A 100 -4.66 -16.53 6.82
CA GLY A 100 -4.98 -15.24 6.20
C GLY A 100 -3.92 -14.16 6.37
N ASP A 101 -2.98 -14.34 7.29
CA ASP A 101 -1.95 -13.37 7.64
C ASP A 101 -0.74 -13.38 6.71
N VAL A 102 -0.43 -14.54 6.15
CA VAL A 102 0.81 -14.77 5.42
C VAL A 102 0.53 -15.17 3.96
N THR A 103 1.51 -14.99 3.10
CA THR A 103 1.45 -15.47 1.72
C THR A 103 1.19 -16.97 1.68
N ASP A 104 0.23 -17.38 0.88
CA ASP A 104 -0.04 -18.80 0.61
C ASP A 104 1.21 -19.44 -0.02
N PHE A 105 1.73 -20.47 0.64
CA PHE A 105 2.98 -21.11 0.19
C PHE A 105 2.87 -21.76 -1.18
N ARG A 106 1.66 -22.12 -1.62
CA ARG A 106 1.42 -22.60 -2.98
C ARG A 106 1.62 -21.48 -4.01
N VAL A 107 1.27 -20.22 -3.67
CA VAL A 107 1.59 -19.04 -4.50
C VAL A 107 3.10 -18.83 -4.56
N LEU A 108 3.77 -18.87 -3.40
CA LEU A 108 5.24 -18.78 -3.36
C LEU A 108 5.90 -19.89 -4.19
N LYS A 109 5.47 -21.16 -4.02
CA LYS A 109 5.97 -22.29 -4.82
C LYS A 109 5.79 -22.07 -6.31
N ALA A 110 4.63 -21.59 -6.74
CA ALA A 110 4.33 -21.33 -8.14
C ALA A 110 5.25 -20.26 -8.76
N VAL A 111 5.60 -19.23 -7.99
CA VAL A 111 6.57 -18.20 -8.40
C VAL A 111 8.00 -18.79 -8.49
N LEU A 112 8.41 -19.56 -7.49
CA LEU A 112 9.73 -20.22 -7.51
C LEU A 112 9.85 -21.19 -8.69
N GLU A 113 8.81 -21.98 -8.96
CA GLU A 113 8.76 -22.89 -10.09
C GLU A 113 8.81 -22.12 -11.43
N TYR A 114 8.11 -20.98 -11.54
CA TYR A 114 8.19 -20.11 -12.72
C TYR A 114 9.63 -19.63 -12.95
N LEU A 115 10.26 -19.12 -11.92
CA LEU A 115 11.65 -18.61 -12.00
C LEU A 115 12.64 -19.73 -12.32
N ALA A 116 12.47 -20.90 -11.71
CA ALA A 116 13.32 -22.06 -11.95
C ALA A 116 13.28 -22.50 -13.41
N ARG A 117 12.08 -22.57 -14.00
CA ARG A 117 11.83 -23.09 -15.35
C ARG A 117 12.02 -22.06 -16.46
N LYS A 118 11.66 -20.79 -16.21
CA LYS A 118 11.55 -19.78 -17.27
C LYS A 118 12.66 -18.75 -17.24
N SER A 119 13.21 -18.41 -16.07
CA SER A 119 14.26 -17.39 -15.98
C SER A 119 15.66 -17.98 -16.12
N LYS A 120 16.62 -17.12 -16.47
CA LYS A 120 18.07 -17.42 -16.48
C LYS A 120 18.77 -16.92 -15.21
N ALA A 121 18.03 -16.67 -14.13
CA ALA A 121 18.60 -16.33 -12.84
C ALA A 121 19.55 -17.44 -12.34
N ARG A 122 20.66 -17.05 -11.73
CA ARG A 122 21.62 -17.97 -11.13
C ARG A 122 21.28 -18.28 -9.68
N ARG A 123 20.80 -17.27 -8.96
CA ARG A 123 20.43 -17.39 -7.55
C ARG A 123 19.01 -16.90 -7.34
N ILE A 124 18.23 -17.66 -6.61
CA ILE A 124 16.85 -17.31 -6.23
C ILE A 124 16.76 -17.46 -4.71
N THR A 125 16.60 -16.33 -4.02
CA THR A 125 16.52 -16.26 -2.56
C THR A 125 15.13 -15.91 -2.14
N VAL A 126 14.52 -16.69 -1.24
CA VAL A 126 13.35 -16.26 -0.50
C VAL A 126 13.81 -15.45 0.71
N ALA A 127 13.30 -14.23 0.88
CA ALA A 127 13.75 -13.36 1.95
C ALA A 127 12.58 -12.68 2.66
N GLU A 128 12.51 -12.74 3.98
CA GLU A 128 11.46 -12.11 4.78
C GLU A 128 11.97 -11.66 6.15
N GLY A 129 11.54 -10.48 6.57
CA GLY A 129 11.79 -9.89 7.88
C GLY A 129 10.49 -9.62 8.64
N GLY A 130 9.60 -10.61 8.66
CA GLY A 130 8.28 -10.47 9.29
C GLY A 130 8.35 -10.12 10.77
N SER A 131 7.26 -9.55 11.26
CA SER A 131 7.15 -8.96 12.58
C SER A 131 7.43 -9.92 13.72
N TYR A 132 7.04 -11.17 13.57
CA TYR A 132 7.08 -12.15 14.65
C TYR A 132 7.47 -13.51 14.08
N GLN A 133 8.74 -13.76 14.04
CA GLN A 133 9.27 -15.09 13.81
C GLN A 133 9.79 -15.62 15.15
N ALA A 134 8.90 -15.71 16.15
CA ALA A 134 9.24 -16.22 17.47
C ALA A 134 8.01 -16.76 18.21
N VAL A 135 8.23 -17.76 19.04
CA VAL A 135 7.25 -18.26 19.99
C VAL A 135 7.19 -17.34 21.21
N HIS A 136 5.99 -17.00 21.66
CA HIS A 136 5.78 -16.15 22.82
C HIS A 136 5.66 -16.99 24.08
N THR A 137 6.45 -16.69 25.10
CA THR A 137 6.37 -17.33 26.42
C THR A 137 5.50 -16.55 27.41
N LYS A 138 5.31 -15.24 27.20
CA LYS A 138 4.52 -14.37 28.07
C LYS A 138 3.64 -13.42 27.27
N GLY A 139 2.48 -13.89 26.88
CA GLY A 139 1.52 -13.05 26.17
C GLY A 139 1.91 -12.75 24.72
N MET A 140 0.94 -12.28 23.95
CA MET A 140 1.03 -12.12 22.49
C MET A 140 2.07 -11.08 22.02
N TRP A 141 2.69 -10.32 22.93
CA TRP A 141 3.49 -9.15 22.60
C TRP A 141 4.88 -9.12 23.22
N GLU A 142 5.24 -10.12 24.03
CA GLU A 142 6.55 -10.22 24.65
C GLU A 142 7.37 -11.34 24.01
N ILE A 143 8.46 -10.98 23.36
CA ILE A 143 9.47 -11.90 22.89
C ILE A 143 10.65 -11.77 23.83
N SER A 144 10.96 -12.82 24.60
CA SER A 144 12.17 -12.83 25.39
C SER A 144 13.37 -13.24 24.53
N GLN A 145 14.57 -12.86 24.93
CA GLN A 145 15.79 -13.29 24.23
C GLN A 145 16.00 -14.82 24.28
N ASN A 146 15.34 -15.49 25.21
CA ASN A 146 15.40 -16.93 25.41
C ASN A 146 14.25 -17.68 24.71
N ASP A 147 13.34 -16.99 24.01
CA ASP A 147 12.26 -17.64 23.32
C ASP A 147 12.78 -18.41 22.09
N VAL A 148 12.26 -19.60 21.90
CA VAL A 148 12.53 -20.38 20.71
C VAL A 148 11.96 -19.62 19.52
N ARG A 149 12.85 -19.16 18.65
CA ARG A 149 12.46 -18.45 17.43
C ARG A 149 11.89 -19.44 16.44
N VAL A 150 10.66 -19.21 16.00
CA VAL A 150 10.13 -19.90 14.83
C VAL A 150 10.69 -19.20 13.60
N ASP A 151 11.60 -19.85 12.91
CA ASP A 151 12.12 -19.39 11.64
C ASP A 151 11.17 -19.80 10.51
N ALA A 152 10.90 -18.91 9.57
CA ALA A 152 10.07 -19.20 8.41
C ALA A 152 10.62 -20.38 7.57
N GLU A 153 11.93 -20.58 7.56
CA GLU A 153 12.59 -21.68 6.85
C GLU A 153 12.22 -23.05 7.43
N THR A 154 12.13 -23.14 8.76
CA THR A 154 11.95 -24.42 9.50
C THR A 154 10.52 -24.64 9.96
N PHE A 155 9.65 -23.64 9.85
CA PHE A 155 8.22 -23.78 10.19
C PHE A 155 7.57 -24.86 9.33
N ASP A 156 6.82 -25.77 9.94
CA ASP A 156 6.04 -26.77 9.22
C ASP A 156 4.72 -26.14 8.75
N TRP A 157 4.62 -25.90 7.46
CA TRP A 157 3.45 -25.28 6.84
C TRP A 157 2.29 -26.24 6.68
N GLY A 158 2.49 -27.54 6.87
CA GLY A 158 1.48 -28.61 6.94
C GLY A 158 0.35 -28.53 5.94
N ASP A 159 -0.33 -29.62 5.78
CA ASP A 159 -1.41 -29.83 4.82
C ASP A 159 -2.75 -29.22 5.26
N ARG A 160 -2.88 -28.88 6.54
CA ARG A 160 -4.12 -28.44 7.17
C ARG A 160 -4.71 -27.17 6.53
N ASP A 161 -3.88 -26.19 6.24
CA ASP A 161 -4.29 -24.89 5.69
C ASP A 161 -3.95 -24.75 4.21
N PHE A 162 -3.06 -25.59 3.68
CA PHE A 162 -2.60 -25.62 2.30
C PHE A 162 -2.74 -27.01 1.70
N PRO A 163 -3.95 -27.44 1.29
CA PRO A 163 -4.19 -28.80 0.78
C PRO A 163 -3.20 -29.21 -0.31
N GLY A 164 -2.60 -30.38 -0.18
CA GLY A 164 -1.56 -30.88 -1.08
C GLY A 164 -0.19 -30.26 -0.87
N TRP A 165 0.02 -29.53 0.23
CA TRP A 165 1.32 -29.04 0.68
C TRP A 165 1.66 -29.61 2.05
N GLY A 166 2.86 -30.15 2.20
CA GLY A 166 3.44 -30.53 3.47
C GLY A 166 4.91 -30.15 3.54
N GLY A 167 5.41 -29.92 4.76
CA GLY A 167 6.82 -29.64 5.01
C GLY A 167 7.19 -28.18 5.18
N THR A 168 8.49 -27.89 5.08
CA THR A 168 9.09 -26.61 5.40
C THR A 168 9.55 -25.85 4.15
N LEU A 169 9.71 -24.52 4.28
CA LEU A 169 10.31 -23.70 3.22
C LEU A 169 11.71 -24.22 2.86
N GLY A 170 12.54 -24.52 3.86
CA GLY A 170 13.89 -25.08 3.62
C GLY A 170 13.87 -26.41 2.89
N GLY A 171 12.87 -27.28 3.18
CA GLY A 171 12.62 -28.51 2.44
C GLY A 171 12.35 -28.24 0.96
N MET A 172 11.41 -27.34 0.69
CA MET A 172 11.06 -26.93 -0.67
C MET A 172 12.26 -26.35 -1.45
N LEU A 173 13.05 -25.49 -0.83
CA LEU A 173 14.22 -24.90 -1.49
C LEU A 173 15.29 -25.95 -1.82
N ARG A 174 15.51 -26.95 -0.95
CA ARG A 174 16.39 -28.10 -1.24
C ARG A 174 15.88 -28.93 -2.41
N GLU A 175 14.57 -29.19 -2.48
CA GLU A 175 13.95 -29.88 -3.62
C GLU A 175 14.17 -29.14 -4.93
N PHE A 176 13.96 -27.81 -4.94
CA PHE A 176 14.25 -26.98 -6.12
C PHE A 176 15.74 -27.03 -6.48
N GLY A 177 16.65 -26.96 -5.51
CA GLY A 177 18.09 -27.08 -5.74
C GLY A 177 18.46 -28.41 -6.40
N ALA A 178 17.86 -29.51 -5.97
CA ALA A 178 18.07 -30.85 -6.56
C ALA A 178 17.48 -30.95 -7.97
N GLN A 179 16.31 -30.37 -8.22
CA GLN A 179 15.66 -30.39 -9.55
C GLN A 179 16.32 -29.46 -10.57
N PHE A 180 16.95 -28.38 -10.12
CA PHE A 180 17.57 -27.36 -10.96
C PHE A 180 19.03 -27.10 -10.56
N PRO A 181 19.96 -28.05 -10.77
CA PRO A 181 21.33 -27.99 -10.22
C PRO A 181 22.18 -26.83 -10.75
N GLY A 182 21.74 -26.15 -11.82
CA GLY A 182 22.37 -24.93 -12.32
C GLY A 182 21.95 -23.64 -11.60
N LYS A 183 21.08 -23.72 -10.58
CA LYS A 183 20.56 -22.58 -9.82
C LYS A 183 20.74 -22.81 -8.32
N GLN A 184 21.06 -21.73 -7.62
CA GLN A 184 21.09 -21.72 -6.16
C GLN A 184 19.72 -21.28 -5.62
N PHE A 185 19.20 -22.01 -4.61
CA PHE A 185 17.99 -21.66 -3.86
C PHE A 185 18.35 -21.57 -2.39
N ASP A 186 18.02 -20.46 -1.76
CA ASP A 186 18.28 -20.23 -0.34
C ASP A 186 17.23 -19.33 0.32
N TYR A 187 17.28 -19.26 1.65
CA TYR A 187 16.45 -18.38 2.47
C TYR A 187 17.34 -17.41 3.24
N ILE A 188 16.88 -16.15 3.37
CA ILE A 188 17.52 -15.14 4.21
C ILE A 188 16.48 -14.52 5.14
N ASN A 189 16.77 -14.54 6.45
CA ASN A 189 15.99 -13.84 7.46
C ASN A 189 16.38 -12.35 7.49
N LEU A 190 15.54 -11.51 6.90
CA LEU A 190 15.79 -10.06 6.81
C LEU A 190 15.80 -9.34 8.17
N ASN A 191 15.30 -9.96 9.23
CA ASN A 191 15.37 -9.36 10.58
C ASN A 191 16.81 -9.22 11.09
N LEU A 192 17.73 -10.05 10.56
CA LEU A 192 19.14 -10.12 10.95
C LEU A 192 20.09 -9.79 9.78
N ASP A 193 19.60 -9.08 8.78
CA ASP A 193 20.30 -8.80 7.52
C ASP A 193 20.51 -7.27 7.33
N ALA A 194 20.79 -6.55 8.40
CA ALA A 194 21.01 -5.10 8.34
C ALA A 194 22.22 -4.75 7.47
N LEU A 195 22.07 -3.72 6.64
CA LEU A 195 23.17 -3.17 5.87
C LEU A 195 24.25 -2.63 6.83
N ARG A 196 25.50 -3.05 6.59
CA ARG A 196 26.67 -2.66 7.40
C ARG A 196 27.76 -2.04 6.54
N ASP A 197 28.58 -1.21 7.16
CA ASP A 197 29.80 -0.70 6.55
C ASP A 197 30.97 -1.70 6.68
N ALA A 198 32.13 -1.33 6.17
CA ALA A 198 33.33 -2.18 6.21
C ALA A 198 33.83 -2.45 7.64
N ALA A 199 33.49 -1.62 8.62
CA ALA A 199 33.81 -1.81 10.03
C ALA A 199 32.75 -2.65 10.80
N GLY A 200 31.67 -3.07 10.11
CA GLY A 200 30.58 -3.86 10.68
C GLY A 200 29.50 -3.02 11.39
N ALA A 201 29.60 -1.69 11.38
CA ALA A 201 28.59 -0.81 11.94
C ALA A 201 27.36 -0.70 11.01
N TYR A 202 26.17 -0.43 11.60
CA TYR A 202 24.96 -0.24 10.81
C TYR A 202 25.10 0.96 9.88
N ARG A 203 24.83 0.74 8.60
CA ARG A 203 24.89 1.77 7.57
C ARG A 203 23.51 2.30 7.27
N TYR A 204 23.32 3.62 7.44
CA TYR A 204 22.11 4.33 7.12
C TYR A 204 22.24 4.98 5.74
N LEU A 205 21.20 4.83 4.93
CA LEU A 205 21.11 5.42 3.60
C LEU A 205 20.11 6.58 3.63
N GLU A 206 20.51 7.72 3.08
CA GLU A 206 19.63 8.86 2.90
C GLU A 206 18.52 8.55 1.89
N VAL A 207 17.29 8.97 2.21
CA VAL A 207 16.17 8.90 1.28
C VAL A 207 16.40 9.90 0.15
N ARG A 208 16.66 9.39 -1.05
CA ARG A 208 16.91 10.23 -2.22
C ARG A 208 15.67 11.05 -2.58
N ARG A 209 15.85 12.31 -2.96
CA ARG A 209 14.75 13.09 -3.53
C ARG A 209 14.30 12.49 -4.86
N SER A 210 12.98 12.46 -5.08
CA SER A 210 12.42 12.09 -6.39
C SER A 210 12.77 13.12 -7.46
N ALA A 211 12.48 12.83 -8.73
CA ALA A 211 12.63 13.77 -9.83
C ALA A 211 11.83 15.08 -9.61
N ARG A 212 10.74 15.00 -8.85
CA ARG A 212 9.91 16.16 -8.44
C ARG A 212 10.43 16.87 -7.19
N GLY A 213 11.59 16.49 -6.65
CA GLY A 213 12.20 17.10 -5.47
C GLY A 213 11.62 16.64 -4.13
N ILE A 214 10.74 15.64 -4.13
CA ILE A 214 10.09 15.11 -2.91
C ILE A 214 11.09 14.24 -2.14
N GLY A 215 11.34 14.61 -0.88
CA GLY A 215 12.22 13.89 0.04
C GLY A 215 11.51 12.76 0.80
N ALA A 216 12.00 12.45 2.00
CA ALA A 216 11.40 11.50 2.91
C ALA A 216 10.00 11.95 3.35
N PHE A 217 9.10 10.99 3.45
CA PHE A 217 7.77 11.17 4.05
C PHE A 217 7.77 10.79 5.53
N GLY A 218 8.73 9.92 5.92
CA GLY A 218 8.92 9.50 7.27
C GLY A 218 9.53 10.56 8.18
N ALA A 219 9.49 10.32 9.51
CA ALA A 219 10.14 11.16 10.50
C ALA A 219 11.66 11.21 10.35
N ARG A 220 12.24 10.26 9.60
CA ARG A 220 13.67 10.14 9.35
C ARG A 220 14.01 10.51 7.91
N SER A 221 15.17 11.13 7.70
CA SER A 221 15.75 11.34 6.37
C SER A 221 16.58 10.15 5.90
N ALA A 222 16.99 9.26 6.82
CA ALA A 222 17.85 8.11 6.53
C ALA A 222 17.38 6.85 7.25
N TYR A 223 17.54 5.69 6.58
CA TYR A 223 17.17 4.38 7.11
C TYR A 223 18.30 3.37 6.93
N CYS A 224 18.46 2.49 7.90
CA CYS A 224 19.20 1.24 7.73
C CYS A 224 18.23 0.21 7.15
N ILE A 225 18.50 -0.26 5.95
CA ILE A 225 17.69 -1.29 5.28
C ILE A 225 18.43 -2.62 5.28
N THR A 226 17.77 -3.66 4.80
CA THR A 226 18.40 -4.98 4.68
C THR A 226 19.39 -5.03 3.53
N ASN A 227 20.53 -5.70 3.77
CA ASN A 227 21.59 -5.86 2.79
C ASN A 227 21.11 -6.62 1.54
N THR A 228 20.32 -7.67 1.73
CA THR A 228 19.77 -8.49 0.64
C THR A 228 18.88 -7.67 -0.30
N ILE A 229 17.95 -6.89 0.24
CA ILE A 229 17.07 -6.05 -0.59
C ILE A 229 17.86 -4.95 -1.30
N GLN A 230 18.85 -4.34 -0.64
CA GLN A 230 19.67 -3.29 -1.26
C GLN A 230 20.50 -3.81 -2.44
N ASN A 231 21.00 -5.02 -2.36
CA ASN A 231 22.03 -5.51 -3.27
C ASN A 231 21.56 -6.60 -4.25
N CYS A 232 20.31 -7.07 -4.18
CA CYS A 232 19.80 -7.99 -5.19
C CYS A 232 19.70 -7.33 -6.58
N ASP A 233 19.80 -8.14 -7.64
CA ASP A 233 19.65 -7.64 -9.01
C ASP A 233 18.20 -7.48 -9.44
N PHE A 234 17.27 -8.22 -8.80
CA PHE A 234 15.87 -8.24 -9.15
C PHE A 234 15.01 -8.62 -7.94
N LEU A 235 14.03 -7.80 -7.62
CA LEU A 235 13.12 -7.99 -6.48
C LEU A 235 11.73 -8.35 -6.95
N ILE A 236 11.24 -9.53 -6.55
CA ILE A 236 9.84 -9.95 -6.70
C ILE A 236 9.16 -9.86 -5.33
N ASN A 237 8.10 -9.08 -5.26
CA ASN A 237 7.30 -8.87 -4.07
C ASN A 237 6.02 -9.71 -4.13
N ILE A 238 5.77 -10.56 -3.12
CA ILE A 238 4.56 -11.39 -3.03
C ILE A 238 3.75 -11.01 -1.79
N PRO A 239 3.06 -9.86 -1.81
CA PRO A 239 2.22 -9.41 -0.70
C PRO A 239 0.92 -10.20 -0.62
N VAL A 240 0.21 -10.01 0.47
CA VAL A 240 -1.17 -10.48 0.68
C VAL A 240 -2.16 -9.34 0.57
N MET A 241 -3.33 -9.62 0.00
CA MET A 241 -4.45 -8.70 -0.08
C MET A 241 -5.30 -8.80 1.19
N LYS A 242 -5.08 -7.93 2.19
CA LYS A 242 -5.86 -7.94 3.44
C LYS A 242 -6.08 -6.55 4.00
N VAL A 243 -7.09 -6.41 4.86
CA VAL A 243 -7.36 -5.17 5.60
C VAL A 243 -6.27 -4.93 6.65
N HIS A 244 -5.99 -3.66 6.95
CA HIS A 244 -5.03 -3.26 7.98
C HIS A 244 -5.56 -2.07 8.81
N ALA A 245 -5.30 -2.08 10.11
CA ALA A 245 -5.76 -1.02 11.02
C ALA A 245 -5.10 0.34 10.73
N ASP A 246 -3.77 0.35 10.54
CA ASP A 246 -3.00 1.60 10.49
C ASP A 246 -3.01 2.26 9.10
N CYS A 247 -3.05 1.48 8.03
CA CYS A 247 -2.97 1.97 6.65
C CYS A 247 -4.11 1.53 5.75
N GLY A 248 -5.17 0.94 6.31
CA GLY A 248 -6.36 0.50 5.60
C GLY A 248 -6.22 -0.87 4.94
N VAL A 249 -5.20 -1.09 4.13
CA VAL A 249 -4.92 -2.38 3.48
C VAL A 249 -3.44 -2.77 3.56
N THR A 250 -3.19 -4.06 3.47
CA THR A 250 -1.87 -4.62 3.15
C THR A 250 -1.87 -5.01 1.69
N ALA A 251 -0.87 -4.53 0.96
CA ALA A 251 -0.59 -4.90 -0.42
C ALA A 251 0.91 -4.67 -0.72
N CYS A 252 1.31 -4.29 -1.93
CA CYS A 252 2.71 -4.23 -2.36
C CYS A 252 3.58 -3.30 -1.51
N LEU A 253 3.14 -2.05 -1.34
CA LEU A 253 3.89 -1.05 -0.55
C LEU A 253 4.01 -1.47 0.91
N LYS A 254 2.90 -1.88 1.55
CA LYS A 254 2.91 -2.26 2.97
C LYS A 254 3.82 -3.45 3.27
N ASN A 255 4.10 -4.31 2.28
CA ASN A 255 4.99 -5.45 2.46
C ASN A 255 6.45 -5.04 2.74
N TYR A 256 6.82 -3.79 2.47
CA TYR A 256 8.15 -3.25 2.79
C TYR A 256 8.42 -3.07 4.28
N VAL A 257 7.44 -3.18 5.16
CA VAL A 257 7.67 -3.28 6.61
C VAL A 257 8.70 -4.36 6.94
N GLY A 258 8.65 -5.50 6.24
CA GLY A 258 9.60 -6.61 6.41
C GLY A 258 11.00 -6.33 5.85
N THR A 259 11.28 -5.18 5.27
CA THR A 259 12.63 -4.77 4.84
C THR A 259 13.36 -3.90 5.85
N ALA A 260 12.71 -3.54 6.96
CA ALA A 260 13.34 -2.86 8.08
C ALA A 260 13.88 -3.91 9.07
N PRO A 261 15.20 -4.08 9.21
CA PRO A 261 15.78 -5.15 10.01
C PRO A 261 15.47 -4.94 11.50
N ARG A 262 14.95 -5.98 12.18
CA ARG A 262 14.59 -5.92 13.59
C ARG A 262 15.79 -5.66 14.50
N GLU A 263 16.94 -6.18 14.16
CA GLU A 263 18.19 -5.93 14.91
C GLU A 263 18.50 -4.43 15.06
N VAL A 264 17.97 -3.59 14.16
CA VAL A 264 18.11 -2.12 14.20
C VAL A 264 16.91 -1.46 14.87
N TYR A 265 15.70 -1.85 14.47
CA TYR A 265 14.47 -1.12 14.80
C TYR A 265 13.64 -1.74 15.94
N ALA A 266 14.00 -2.92 16.42
CA ALA A 266 13.38 -3.55 17.58
C ALA A 266 14.44 -4.07 18.57
N PRO A 267 15.28 -3.20 19.15
CA PRO A 267 16.42 -3.61 19.97
C PRO A 267 16.03 -4.44 21.20
N SER A 268 14.82 -4.28 21.70
CA SER A 268 14.29 -5.09 22.80
C SER A 268 13.59 -6.37 22.33
N TRP A 269 13.51 -6.62 21.04
CA TRP A 269 12.80 -7.75 20.43
C TRP A 269 11.29 -7.85 20.77
N ARG A 270 10.75 -6.87 21.48
CA ARG A 270 9.36 -6.87 21.92
C ARG A 270 8.37 -6.69 20.77
N TYR A 271 8.76 -5.89 19.75
CA TYR A 271 7.91 -5.60 18.61
C TYR A 271 8.77 -5.50 17.36
N SER A 272 8.26 -5.90 16.23
CA SER A 272 8.94 -5.62 14.99
C SER A 272 8.78 -4.16 14.62
N ASN A 273 9.85 -3.53 14.23
CA ASN A 273 9.82 -2.17 13.67
C ASN A 273 9.05 -1.15 14.55
N ARG A 274 8.89 -1.44 15.85
CA ARG A 274 8.10 -0.58 16.75
C ARG A 274 8.66 0.84 16.81
N ILE A 275 9.98 1.02 16.77
CA ILE A 275 10.58 2.36 16.73
C ILE A 275 10.01 3.15 15.55
N LEU A 276 9.94 2.56 14.35
CA LEU A 276 9.37 3.21 13.18
C LEU A 276 7.86 3.44 13.31
N HIS A 277 7.11 2.56 13.95
CA HIS A 277 5.69 2.75 14.23
C HIS A 277 5.43 3.88 15.25
N ASP A 278 6.25 3.96 16.29
CA ASP A 278 6.09 4.96 17.35
C ASP A 278 6.55 6.37 16.93
N GLU A 279 7.56 6.48 16.08
CA GLU A 279 8.05 7.77 15.56
C GLU A 279 7.04 8.45 14.61
N TYR A 280 6.13 7.68 14.07
CA TYR A 280 5.07 8.13 13.16
C TYR A 280 3.83 8.63 13.86
N SER A 281 3.86 8.69 15.13
CA SER A 281 2.68 8.70 15.99
C SER A 281 1.94 10.04 16.10
N VAL A 282 2.12 11.00 15.22
CA VAL A 282 1.12 12.10 15.20
C VAL A 282 -0.26 11.57 14.83
N GLU A 283 -0.35 10.44 14.09
CA GLU A 283 -1.61 9.77 13.72
C GLU A 283 -1.50 8.24 13.71
N GLY A 284 -0.40 7.63 14.21
CA GLY A 284 -0.24 6.16 14.27
C GLY A 284 -0.12 5.47 12.90
N ARG A 285 0.09 6.22 11.83
CA ARG A 285 0.13 5.69 10.46
C ARG A 285 1.55 5.30 10.04
N VAL A 286 1.63 4.19 9.33
CA VAL A 286 2.90 3.64 8.83
C VAL A 286 3.25 4.12 7.41
N ASP A 287 2.37 4.89 6.79
CA ASP A 287 2.37 5.20 5.36
C ASP A 287 3.70 5.78 4.87
N GLY A 288 4.23 6.80 5.53
CA GLY A 288 5.40 7.52 5.07
C GLY A 288 6.68 6.69 5.09
N TRP A 289 7.05 6.09 6.22
CA TRP A 289 8.29 5.32 6.30
C TRP A 289 8.26 4.03 5.46
N VAL A 290 7.07 3.47 5.22
CA VAL A 290 6.90 2.34 4.30
C VAL A 290 7.24 2.74 2.86
N VAL A 291 6.77 3.91 2.42
CA VAL A 291 7.11 4.46 1.10
C VAL A 291 8.59 4.82 1.00
N ASP A 292 9.16 5.36 2.08
CA ASP A 292 10.60 5.66 2.13
C ASP A 292 11.42 4.38 2.00
N LEU A 293 11.08 3.31 2.73
CA LEU A 293 11.75 2.00 2.59
C LEU A 293 11.62 1.44 1.18
N ALA A 294 10.41 1.49 0.60
CA ALA A 294 10.19 1.01 -0.76
C ALA A 294 11.00 1.79 -1.81
N SER A 295 11.33 3.07 -1.54
CA SER A 295 12.08 3.91 -2.46
C SER A 295 13.57 3.54 -2.62
N PHE A 296 14.14 2.76 -1.70
CA PHE A 296 15.53 2.31 -1.81
C PHE A 296 15.71 1.25 -2.89
N HIS A 297 14.75 0.33 -3.01
CA HIS A 297 14.68 -0.69 -4.05
C HIS A 297 13.22 -1.02 -4.34
N PRO A 298 12.52 -0.23 -5.17
CA PRO A 298 11.16 -0.57 -5.59
C PRO A 298 11.14 -1.94 -6.26
N ALA A 299 10.14 -2.78 -5.94
CA ALA A 299 10.04 -4.11 -6.51
C ALA A 299 9.94 -4.04 -8.04
N ASP A 300 10.76 -4.85 -8.69
CA ASP A 300 10.77 -4.97 -10.15
C ASP A 300 9.50 -5.65 -10.67
N TYR A 301 8.88 -6.49 -9.82
CA TYR A 301 7.63 -7.16 -10.13
C TYR A 301 6.86 -7.53 -8.87
N ASN A 302 5.52 -7.49 -8.95
CA ASN A 302 4.65 -7.76 -7.82
C ASN A 302 3.65 -8.84 -8.19
N ILE A 303 3.40 -9.78 -7.27
CA ILE A 303 2.40 -10.85 -7.40
C ILE A 303 1.59 -10.90 -6.12
N VAL A 304 0.35 -10.43 -6.18
CA VAL A 304 -0.50 -10.30 -4.98
C VAL A 304 -1.31 -11.57 -4.79
N ASP A 305 -1.20 -12.11 -3.60
CA ASP A 305 -1.97 -13.24 -3.15
C ASP A 305 -3.33 -12.78 -2.59
N GLY A 306 -4.39 -13.03 -3.32
CA GLY A 306 -5.78 -12.80 -2.96
C GLY A 306 -6.60 -14.10 -2.83
N ILE A 307 -5.98 -15.25 -2.48
CA ILE A 307 -6.70 -16.53 -2.43
C ILE A 307 -7.72 -16.54 -1.30
N ARG A 308 -7.27 -16.47 -0.04
CA ARG A 308 -8.11 -16.45 1.15
C ARG A 308 -7.49 -15.56 2.21
N ARG A 309 -8.13 -14.42 2.52
CA ARG A 309 -7.49 -13.32 3.24
C ARG A 309 -8.38 -12.69 4.29
N LEU A 310 -7.81 -11.82 5.14
CA LEU A 310 -8.48 -11.23 6.30
C LEU A 310 -9.17 -9.91 5.96
N GLN A 311 -10.38 -9.73 6.48
CA GLN A 311 -11.07 -8.46 6.63
C GLN A 311 -11.23 -8.11 8.12
N TYR A 312 -11.64 -6.90 8.47
CA TYR A 312 -11.78 -6.31 9.83
C TYR A 312 -10.47 -6.14 10.60
N THR A 313 -9.55 -7.08 10.51
CA THR A 313 -8.32 -7.14 11.29
C THR A 313 -7.11 -7.38 10.40
N ASN A 314 -5.96 -6.94 10.87
CA ASN A 314 -4.68 -7.17 10.21
C ASN A 314 -4.00 -8.49 10.58
N HIS A 315 -4.36 -9.10 11.73
CA HIS A 315 -3.76 -10.33 12.24
C HIS A 315 -4.76 -11.17 13.05
N ASN A 316 -4.43 -12.45 13.22
CA ASN A 316 -5.10 -13.35 14.16
C ASN A 316 -6.60 -13.50 13.94
N ASN A 317 -6.98 -14.12 12.85
CA ASN A 317 -8.37 -14.47 12.62
C ASN A 317 -8.90 -15.42 13.69
N LYS A 318 -9.82 -14.94 14.51
CA LYS A 318 -10.54 -15.75 15.51
C LYS A 318 -12.03 -15.91 15.22
N LYS A 319 -12.51 -15.29 14.14
CA LYS A 319 -13.92 -15.30 13.74
C LYS A 319 -14.06 -15.81 12.32
N PRO A 320 -15.01 -16.71 12.03
CA PRO A 320 -15.20 -17.28 10.69
C PRO A 320 -15.45 -16.25 9.60
N ASP A 321 -16.14 -15.13 9.90
CA ASP A 321 -16.49 -14.06 8.98
C ASP A 321 -15.31 -13.11 8.66
N GLN A 322 -14.18 -13.23 9.37
CA GLN A 322 -12.98 -12.47 9.09
C GLN A 322 -12.22 -12.99 7.86
N MET A 323 -12.47 -14.22 7.44
CA MET A 323 -11.83 -14.82 6.28
C MET A 323 -12.66 -14.61 5.02
N VAL A 324 -12.10 -13.88 4.07
CA VAL A 324 -12.66 -13.70 2.72
C VAL A 324 -11.95 -14.62 1.75
N ARG A 325 -12.70 -15.53 1.13
CA ARG A 325 -12.22 -16.28 -0.02
C ARG A 325 -12.52 -15.48 -1.27
N SER A 326 -11.50 -15.09 -1.99
CA SER A 326 -11.62 -14.35 -3.25
C SER A 326 -11.11 -15.16 -4.43
N ASN A 327 -10.19 -16.11 -4.16
CA ASN A 327 -9.53 -16.94 -5.18
C ASN A 327 -9.02 -16.09 -6.34
N LEU A 328 -8.31 -14.99 -6.02
CA LEU A 328 -7.75 -14.03 -6.94
C LEU A 328 -6.20 -14.03 -6.87
N VAL A 329 -5.57 -13.78 -7.99
CA VAL A 329 -4.14 -13.45 -8.08
C VAL A 329 -3.99 -12.22 -8.99
N LEU A 330 -3.20 -11.24 -8.55
CA LEU A 330 -2.82 -10.09 -9.37
C LEU A 330 -1.33 -10.12 -9.62
N ALA A 331 -0.90 -9.56 -10.78
CA ALA A 331 0.52 -9.41 -11.07
C ALA A 331 0.80 -8.16 -11.91
N GLY A 332 1.96 -7.50 -11.70
CA GLY A 332 2.35 -6.34 -12.49
C GLY A 332 3.69 -5.75 -12.04
N GLU A 333 4.31 -4.96 -12.93
CA GLU A 333 5.60 -4.32 -12.64
C GLU A 333 5.47 -3.01 -11.83
N ASP A 334 4.36 -2.30 -11.94
CA ASP A 334 4.12 -1.03 -11.26
C ASP A 334 3.40 -1.30 -9.93
N LEU A 335 4.14 -1.17 -8.81
CA LEU A 335 3.61 -1.48 -7.48
C LEU A 335 2.46 -0.55 -7.05
N VAL A 336 2.45 0.72 -7.50
CA VAL A 336 1.39 1.69 -7.20
C VAL A 336 0.11 1.34 -7.97
N ALA A 337 0.26 0.95 -9.25
CA ALA A 337 -0.87 0.52 -10.06
C ALA A 337 -1.49 -0.78 -9.52
N VAL A 338 -0.65 -1.75 -9.12
CA VAL A 338 -1.12 -2.99 -8.51
C VAL A 338 -1.88 -2.71 -7.22
N ASP A 339 -1.34 -1.86 -6.31
CA ASP A 339 -2.02 -1.49 -5.06
C ASP A 339 -3.33 -0.73 -5.32
N SER A 340 -3.38 0.11 -6.35
CA SER A 340 -4.61 0.81 -6.76
C SER A 340 -5.70 -0.16 -7.24
N VAL A 341 -5.34 -1.20 -8.00
CA VAL A 341 -6.28 -2.24 -8.41
C VAL A 341 -6.71 -3.10 -7.23
N VAL A 342 -5.79 -3.48 -6.35
CA VAL A 342 -6.08 -4.24 -5.12
C VAL A 342 -7.10 -3.52 -4.27
N THR A 343 -6.89 -2.23 -3.97
CA THR A 343 -7.82 -1.44 -3.16
C THR A 343 -9.19 -1.31 -3.82
N LYS A 344 -9.23 -1.12 -5.15
CA LYS A 344 -10.48 -1.06 -5.91
C LYS A 344 -11.27 -2.38 -5.81
N ILE A 345 -10.64 -3.53 -6.03
CA ILE A 345 -11.34 -4.82 -5.98
C ILE A 345 -11.77 -5.22 -4.56
N MET A 346 -11.12 -4.68 -3.54
CA MET A 346 -11.58 -4.77 -2.14
C MET A 346 -12.76 -3.83 -1.84
N GLY A 347 -13.23 -3.06 -2.83
CA GLY A 347 -14.37 -2.16 -2.72
C GLY A 347 -14.05 -0.82 -2.04
N PHE A 348 -12.79 -0.44 -1.99
CA PHE A 348 -12.33 0.85 -1.47
C PHE A 348 -12.00 1.82 -2.61
N ASN A 349 -11.96 3.10 -2.28
CA ASN A 349 -11.46 4.12 -3.19
C ASN A 349 -9.92 4.20 -3.05
N PRO A 350 -9.12 3.94 -4.10
CA PRO A 350 -7.65 4.03 -4.01
C PRO A 350 -7.14 5.40 -3.53
N TRP A 351 -7.91 6.47 -3.75
CA TRP A 351 -7.59 7.83 -3.30
C TRP A 351 -7.64 8.01 -1.78
N ASP A 352 -8.21 7.06 -1.04
CA ASP A 352 -8.26 7.08 0.42
C ASP A 352 -6.95 6.66 1.08
N PHE A 353 -6.01 6.07 0.32
CA PHE A 353 -4.81 5.47 0.87
C PHE A 353 -3.59 6.37 0.73
N GLU A 354 -3.09 6.86 1.86
CA GLU A 354 -2.00 7.83 1.90
C GLU A 354 -0.72 7.30 1.26
N PHE A 355 -0.35 6.04 1.53
CA PHE A 355 0.87 5.46 0.96
C PHE A 355 0.83 5.33 -0.57
N ILE A 356 -0.36 5.12 -1.18
CA ILE A 356 -0.51 5.08 -2.64
C ILE A 356 -0.24 6.49 -3.23
N HIS A 357 -0.79 7.54 -2.60
CA HIS A 357 -0.51 8.92 -2.98
C HIS A 357 0.97 9.27 -2.87
N MET A 358 1.57 9.01 -1.71
CA MET A 358 2.98 9.28 -1.44
C MET A 358 3.89 8.60 -2.46
N ALA A 359 3.66 7.32 -2.74
CA ALA A 359 4.43 6.57 -3.72
C ALA A 359 4.25 7.12 -5.15
N SER A 360 3.01 7.48 -5.53
CA SER A 360 2.75 8.13 -6.83
C SER A 360 3.42 9.49 -6.95
N GLN A 361 3.44 10.29 -5.88
CA GLN A 361 4.14 11.58 -5.85
C GLN A 361 5.66 11.42 -5.98
N ARG A 362 6.23 10.31 -5.53
CA ARG A 362 7.66 9.99 -5.66
C ARG A 362 8.03 9.34 -6.99
N ASP A 363 7.15 9.31 -7.97
CA ASP A 363 7.36 8.68 -9.28
C ASP A 363 7.62 7.16 -9.21
N MET A 364 7.14 6.49 -8.15
CA MET A 364 7.29 5.05 -7.97
C MET A 364 6.26 4.23 -8.77
N GLY A 365 5.30 4.89 -9.39
CA GLY A 365 4.26 4.29 -10.21
C GLY A 365 3.04 5.19 -10.37
N THR A 366 1.95 4.67 -10.93
CA THR A 366 0.74 5.43 -11.21
C THR A 366 -0.49 4.91 -10.47
N MET A 367 -1.26 5.82 -9.88
CA MET A 367 -2.60 5.53 -9.35
C MET A 367 -3.72 6.00 -10.30
N ASP A 368 -3.36 6.61 -11.43
CA ASP A 368 -4.31 7.09 -12.43
C ASP A 368 -4.93 5.91 -13.19
N SER A 369 -6.21 5.65 -12.96
CA SER A 369 -6.96 4.55 -13.59
C SER A 369 -6.96 4.63 -15.13
N GLY A 370 -6.86 5.84 -15.72
CA GLY A 370 -6.75 6.04 -17.16
C GLY A 370 -5.43 5.50 -17.74
N ARG A 371 -4.41 5.35 -16.91
CA ARG A 371 -3.08 4.85 -17.26
C ARG A 371 -2.83 3.40 -16.84
N ILE A 372 -3.82 2.73 -16.22
CA ILE A 372 -3.75 1.34 -15.80
C ILE A 372 -4.62 0.50 -16.73
N GLU A 373 -4.01 -0.48 -17.37
CA GLU A 373 -4.68 -1.51 -18.16
C GLU A 373 -4.79 -2.79 -17.32
N VAL A 374 -6.00 -3.16 -16.91
CA VAL A 374 -6.22 -4.44 -16.22
C VAL A 374 -6.56 -5.50 -17.26
N VAL A 375 -5.79 -6.59 -17.28
CA VAL A 375 -5.93 -7.70 -18.24
C VAL A 375 -6.37 -8.96 -17.50
N GLY A 376 -7.34 -9.65 -18.03
CA GLY A 376 -7.95 -10.85 -17.43
C GLY A 376 -9.35 -10.56 -16.96
N GLU A 377 -9.59 -10.55 -15.66
CA GLU A 377 -10.90 -10.18 -15.10
C GLU A 377 -11.11 -8.66 -15.15
N GLU A 378 -12.36 -8.26 -15.38
CA GLU A 378 -12.76 -6.87 -15.19
C GLU A 378 -12.86 -6.56 -13.69
N PRO A 379 -12.20 -5.51 -13.17
CA PRO A 379 -12.22 -5.20 -11.75
C PRO A 379 -13.63 -5.11 -11.16
N ASP A 380 -14.57 -4.47 -11.83
CA ASP A 380 -15.93 -4.26 -11.32
C ASP A 380 -16.72 -5.57 -11.15
N ARG A 381 -16.38 -6.63 -11.92
CA ARG A 381 -17.01 -7.96 -11.79
C ARG A 381 -16.49 -8.77 -10.62
N VAL A 382 -15.28 -8.49 -10.14
CA VAL A 382 -14.65 -9.19 -9.01
C VAL A 382 -14.63 -8.36 -7.75
N THR A 383 -15.00 -7.08 -7.84
CA THR A 383 -15.07 -6.17 -6.70
C THR A 383 -16.08 -6.67 -5.68
N ARG A 384 -15.64 -6.79 -4.45
CA ARG A 384 -16.47 -7.07 -3.28
C ARG A 384 -16.09 -6.11 -2.17
N ARG A 385 -17.08 -5.49 -1.52
CA ARG A 385 -16.82 -4.65 -0.36
C ARG A 385 -16.31 -5.49 0.81
N TRP A 386 -15.06 -5.28 1.20
CA TRP A 386 -14.46 -5.85 2.39
C TRP A 386 -14.78 -4.97 3.60
N ALA A 387 -15.00 -5.61 4.74
CA ALA A 387 -15.17 -4.88 5.97
C ALA A 387 -13.82 -4.35 6.46
N LYS A 388 -13.72 -3.02 6.56
CA LYS A 388 -12.50 -2.34 7.02
C LYS A 388 -12.33 -2.43 8.53
N ASN A 389 -11.13 -2.11 9.00
CA ASN A 389 -10.90 -1.88 10.42
C ASN A 389 -11.57 -0.56 10.85
N SER A 390 -12.24 -0.56 12.01
CA SER A 390 -12.98 0.62 12.51
C SER A 390 -12.07 1.80 12.89
N ALA A 391 -10.79 1.55 13.14
CA ALA A 391 -9.82 2.59 13.44
C ALA A 391 -9.32 3.35 12.18
N TRP A 392 -9.55 2.78 10.99
CA TRP A 392 -9.10 3.41 9.75
C TRP A 392 -10.19 4.27 9.11
N HIS A 393 -9.80 5.40 8.59
CA HIS A 393 -10.61 6.28 7.75
C HIS A 393 -9.85 6.69 6.49
N GLY A 394 -10.55 7.21 5.48
CA GLY A 394 -9.96 7.72 4.26
C GLY A 394 -9.11 8.97 4.46
N ARG A 395 -8.45 9.39 3.41
CA ARG A 395 -7.56 10.56 3.40
C ARG A 395 -8.36 11.85 3.46
N CYS A 396 -8.08 12.70 4.45
CA CYS A 396 -8.66 14.03 4.55
C CYS A 396 -8.21 14.96 3.42
N ASN A 397 -8.88 16.09 3.27
CA ASN A 397 -8.43 17.12 2.35
C ASN A 397 -7.03 17.62 2.72
N ARG A 398 -6.16 17.69 1.73
CA ARG A 398 -4.78 18.20 1.85
C ARG A 398 -4.60 19.51 1.04
N GLU A 399 -5.52 19.76 0.13
CA GLU A 399 -5.47 20.89 -0.79
C GLU A 399 -6.35 22.02 -0.27
N TRP A 400 -5.72 23.06 0.23
CA TRP A 400 -6.42 24.17 0.87
C TRP A 400 -6.13 25.50 0.17
N THR A 401 -7.09 26.42 0.23
CA THR A 401 -6.84 27.85 0.12
C THR A 401 -7.10 28.52 1.45
N VAL A 402 -6.17 29.36 1.94
CA VAL A 402 -6.21 29.91 3.31
C VAL A 402 -5.99 31.41 3.34
N THR A 403 -6.56 32.07 4.36
CA THR A 403 -6.37 33.51 4.58
C THR A 403 -6.45 33.87 6.06
N ALA A 404 -5.67 34.90 6.45
CA ALA A 404 -5.83 35.59 7.72
C ALA A 404 -6.90 36.69 7.68
N ASN A 405 -7.45 37.02 6.49
CA ASN A 405 -8.51 38.01 6.31
C ASN A 405 -9.76 37.35 5.67
N PRO A 406 -10.71 36.85 6.48
CA PRO A 406 -11.92 36.17 5.99
C PRO A 406 -12.84 37.07 5.12
N ALA A 407 -12.67 38.38 5.17
CA ALA A 407 -13.45 39.32 4.34
C ALA A 407 -12.91 39.44 2.90
N ALA A 408 -11.70 38.96 2.63
CA ALA A 408 -11.13 38.93 1.28
C ALA A 408 -11.84 37.90 0.38
N ALA A 409 -11.88 38.17 -0.93
CA ALA A 409 -12.44 37.24 -1.90
C ALA A 409 -11.64 35.91 -1.91
N VAL A 410 -12.33 34.76 -1.94
CA VAL A 410 -11.72 33.43 -1.83
C VAL A 410 -10.64 33.18 -2.91
N ASP A 411 -10.81 33.75 -4.10
CA ASP A 411 -9.84 33.57 -5.19
C ASP A 411 -8.51 34.31 -4.95
N SER A 412 -8.47 35.22 -3.97
CA SER A 412 -7.24 35.91 -3.54
C SER A 412 -6.51 35.17 -2.41
N TRP A 413 -7.06 34.10 -1.89
CA TRP A 413 -6.48 33.38 -0.77
C TRP A 413 -5.27 32.55 -1.21
N LYS A 414 -4.34 32.33 -0.29
CA LYS A 414 -3.11 31.56 -0.54
C LYS A 414 -3.43 30.06 -0.70
N ARG A 415 -3.00 29.47 -1.81
CA ARG A 415 -3.06 28.03 -2.00
C ARG A 415 -1.98 27.32 -1.21
N LEU A 416 -2.33 26.17 -0.62
CA LEU A 416 -1.47 25.40 0.27
C LEU A 416 -1.80 23.91 0.17
N THR A 417 -0.77 23.07 0.03
CA THR A 417 -0.86 21.62 0.23
C THR A 417 -0.21 21.26 1.56
N ILE A 418 -0.94 20.56 2.43
CA ILE A 418 -0.43 20.15 3.74
C ILE A 418 -0.09 18.65 3.75
N PRO A 419 0.93 18.23 4.52
CA PRO A 419 1.35 16.83 4.56
C PRO A 419 0.52 15.96 5.52
N THR A 420 -0.30 16.55 6.39
CA THR A 420 -1.08 15.88 7.43
C THR A 420 -2.58 16.09 7.25
N ASP A 421 -3.42 15.34 7.97
CA ASP A 421 -4.87 15.49 7.92
C ASP A 421 -5.38 16.78 8.57
N THR A 422 -4.54 17.43 9.39
CA THR A 422 -4.91 18.63 10.14
C THR A 422 -4.27 19.88 9.59
N LEU A 423 -5.09 20.85 9.23
CA LEU A 423 -4.66 22.22 8.88
C LEU A 423 -4.49 23.02 10.17
N HIS A 424 -3.28 23.46 10.44
CA HIS A 424 -2.94 24.41 11.52
C HIS A 424 -2.94 25.83 10.96
N PHE A 425 -3.92 26.65 11.33
CA PHE A 425 -4.05 27.99 10.78
C PHE A 425 -2.85 28.89 11.08
N ALA A 426 -2.28 28.83 12.28
CA ALA A 426 -1.08 29.59 12.61
C ALA A 426 0.07 29.34 11.62
N LYS A 427 0.36 28.06 11.32
CA LYS A 427 1.40 27.69 10.36
C LYS A 427 1.05 28.08 8.93
N ALA A 428 -0.24 27.99 8.57
CA ALA A 428 -0.71 28.24 7.22
C ALA A 428 -0.74 29.74 6.86
N THR A 429 -1.16 30.59 7.81
CA THR A 429 -1.35 32.04 7.62
C THR A 429 -0.21 32.89 8.17
N GLY A 430 0.66 32.31 9.01
CA GLY A 430 1.72 33.06 9.72
C GLY A 430 1.18 33.90 10.88
N THR A 431 -0.07 33.69 11.31
CA THR A 431 -0.73 34.47 12.35
C THR A 431 -1.05 33.58 13.53
N ASP A 432 -0.35 33.73 14.64
CA ASP A 432 -0.55 32.98 15.88
C ASP A 432 -1.00 33.95 17.01
N VAL A 433 -2.18 34.53 16.83
CA VAL A 433 -2.75 35.44 17.82
C VAL A 433 -4.07 34.86 18.33
N PRO A 434 -4.23 34.66 19.65
CA PRO A 434 -5.48 34.19 20.24
C PRO A 434 -6.69 35.05 19.80
N GLY A 435 -7.78 34.41 19.51
CA GLY A 435 -9.02 35.07 19.08
C GLY A 435 -9.02 35.63 17.65
N THR A 436 -7.94 35.44 16.89
CA THR A 436 -7.88 35.88 15.48
C THR A 436 -8.84 35.05 14.62
N SER A 437 -9.59 35.75 13.77
CA SER A 437 -10.41 35.15 12.74
C SER A 437 -9.57 34.84 11.50
N CYS A 438 -9.73 33.64 10.95
CA CYS A 438 -9.07 33.17 9.73
C CYS A 438 -10.05 32.31 8.93
N ALA A 439 -9.72 32.03 7.68
CA ALA A 439 -10.56 31.15 6.89
C ALA A 439 -9.72 30.19 6.02
N ALA A 440 -10.33 29.05 5.73
CA ALA A 440 -9.84 28.09 4.75
C ALA A 440 -10.96 27.70 3.79
N ALA A 441 -10.62 27.31 2.60
CA ALA A 441 -11.56 26.77 1.64
C ALA A 441 -11.04 25.46 1.05
N MET A 442 -11.98 24.56 0.83
CA MET A 442 -11.80 23.30 0.13
C MET A 442 -12.65 23.34 -1.13
N ARG A 443 -12.00 23.14 -2.28
CA ARG A 443 -12.70 23.03 -3.58
C ARG A 443 -12.79 21.58 -3.97
N ILE A 444 -13.96 21.12 -4.39
CA ILE A 444 -14.16 19.78 -4.87
C ILE A 444 -14.83 19.77 -6.23
N ARG A 445 -14.49 18.79 -7.07
CA ARG A 445 -15.25 18.44 -8.28
C ARG A 445 -15.88 17.08 -8.11
N ALA A 446 -17.21 17.02 -8.23
CA ALA A 446 -18.01 15.83 -8.04
C ALA A 446 -18.63 15.33 -9.36
N GLN A 447 -18.55 14.03 -9.60
CA GLN A 447 -19.25 13.35 -10.69
C GLN A 447 -20.70 13.04 -10.24
N GLY A 448 -21.59 14.02 -10.35
CA GLY A 448 -22.97 13.95 -9.91
C GLY A 448 -23.23 14.53 -8.51
N GLY A 449 -24.44 15.06 -8.31
CA GLY A 449 -24.89 15.52 -7.00
C GLY A 449 -25.15 14.33 -6.06
N ARG A 450 -24.78 14.46 -4.79
CA ARG A 450 -24.88 13.37 -3.80
C ARG A 450 -25.09 13.90 -2.41
N LYS A 451 -25.55 13.00 -1.53
CA LYS A 451 -25.62 13.18 -0.08
C LYS A 451 -24.51 12.39 0.59
N GLY A 452 -24.00 12.92 1.69
CA GLY A 452 -23.00 12.27 2.52
C GLY A 452 -22.79 13.05 3.82
N PHE A 453 -21.57 12.96 4.34
CA PHE A 453 -21.18 13.63 5.57
C PHE A 453 -19.85 14.37 5.38
N LEU A 454 -19.75 15.54 5.98
CA LEU A 454 -18.49 16.18 6.28
C LEU A 454 -18.04 15.73 7.68
N TRP A 455 -17.02 14.90 7.75
CA TRP A 455 -16.33 14.60 8.99
C TRP A 455 -15.36 15.72 9.28
N LEU A 456 -15.71 16.54 10.27
CA LEU A 456 -14.94 17.70 10.69
C LEU A 456 -14.20 17.37 11.98
N GLY A 457 -12.89 17.60 12.00
CA GLY A 457 -12.11 17.77 13.22
C GLY A 457 -11.94 19.25 13.50
N LEU A 458 -11.97 19.64 14.76
CA LEU A 458 -11.93 21.04 15.15
C LEU A 458 -11.25 21.25 16.50
N HIS A 459 -10.36 22.21 16.55
CA HIS A 459 -9.98 22.95 17.75
C HIS A 459 -10.24 24.43 17.51
N GLY A 460 -11.13 25.08 18.30
CA GLY A 460 -11.59 26.45 18.12
C GLY A 460 -13.10 26.54 17.82
N ARG A 461 -13.52 27.64 17.20
CA ARG A 461 -14.89 27.87 16.70
C ARG A 461 -14.88 27.92 15.19
N ILE A 462 -15.90 27.40 14.55
CA ILE A 462 -15.99 27.38 13.10
C ILE A 462 -17.41 27.59 12.60
N ALA A 463 -17.56 28.35 11.55
CA ALA A 463 -18.74 28.38 10.70
C ALA A 463 -18.38 27.78 9.34
N VAL A 464 -19.20 26.85 8.86
CA VAL A 464 -18.98 26.15 7.60
C VAL A 464 -20.11 26.49 6.63
N THR A 465 -19.74 26.85 5.40
CA THR A 465 -20.68 27.06 4.29
C THR A 465 -20.33 26.16 3.12
N ILE A 466 -21.34 25.76 2.34
CA ILE A 466 -21.16 25.08 1.05
C ILE A 466 -21.87 25.88 -0.05
N ASN A 467 -21.15 26.26 -1.08
CA ASN A 467 -21.68 27.08 -2.19
C ASN A 467 -22.42 28.34 -1.71
N GLY A 468 -21.93 28.96 -0.62
CA GLY A 468 -22.52 30.15 0.01
C GLY A 468 -23.67 29.87 1.00
N ALA A 469 -24.22 28.67 1.04
CA ALA A 469 -25.26 28.31 2.02
C ALA A 469 -24.62 27.84 3.35
N LYS A 470 -25.20 28.26 4.47
CA LYS A 470 -24.76 27.82 5.81
C LYS A 470 -24.97 26.31 5.96
N LEU A 471 -23.89 25.61 6.35
CA LEU A 471 -23.91 24.16 6.59
C LEU A 471 -23.92 23.84 8.09
N ALA A 472 -23.01 24.43 8.85
CA ALA A 472 -22.86 24.14 10.29
C ALA A 472 -22.17 25.29 11.02
N GLU A 473 -22.29 25.28 12.34
CA GLU A 473 -21.53 26.08 13.28
C GLU A 473 -21.16 25.20 14.48
N GLU A 474 -19.86 25.05 14.76
CA GLU A 474 -19.35 24.14 15.77
C GLU A 474 -18.26 24.78 16.62
N GLU A 475 -18.08 24.30 17.85
CA GLU A 475 -17.04 24.72 18.79
C GLU A 475 -16.43 23.54 19.52
N SER A 476 -15.10 23.54 19.69
CA SER A 476 -14.40 22.53 20.46
C SER A 476 -13.12 23.08 21.08
N ALA A 477 -12.96 22.85 22.40
CA ALA A 477 -11.69 23.06 23.12
C ALA A 477 -10.80 21.80 23.15
N ALA A 478 -11.31 20.66 22.67
CA ALA A 478 -10.54 19.41 22.58
C ALA A 478 -9.51 19.48 21.46
N ALA A 479 -8.53 18.56 21.49
CA ALA A 479 -7.61 18.39 20.38
C ALA A 479 -8.36 18.04 19.08
N CYS A 480 -7.92 18.62 17.97
CA CYS A 480 -8.51 18.34 16.66
C CYS A 480 -8.26 16.88 16.27
N HIS A 481 -9.31 16.13 15.94
CA HIS A 481 -9.21 14.79 15.40
C HIS A 481 -10.31 14.54 14.35
N VAL A 482 -10.03 13.70 13.39
CA VAL A 482 -10.93 13.43 12.26
C VAL A 482 -12.25 12.83 12.73
N GLY A 483 -13.37 13.37 12.22
CA GLY A 483 -14.70 12.84 12.53
C GLY A 483 -15.26 13.21 13.90
N GLN A 484 -14.70 14.21 14.55
CA GLN A 484 -15.21 14.77 15.82
C GLN A 484 -16.66 15.26 15.67
N PHE A 485 -16.95 15.91 14.55
CA PHE A 485 -18.31 16.27 14.13
C PHE A 485 -18.62 15.59 12.80
N LYS A 486 -19.81 15.02 12.66
CA LYS A 486 -20.28 14.30 11.47
C LYS A 486 -21.49 15.02 10.89
N ILE A 487 -21.23 15.99 10.04
CA ILE A 487 -22.21 16.96 9.56
C ILE A 487 -22.82 16.45 8.25
N PRO A 488 -24.14 16.23 8.15
CA PRO A 488 -24.78 15.89 6.87
C PRO A 488 -24.53 16.98 5.83
N VAL A 489 -24.19 16.60 4.61
CA VAL A 489 -23.89 17.52 3.52
C VAL A 489 -24.43 17.00 2.20
N GLU A 490 -24.92 17.93 1.37
CA GLU A 490 -25.27 17.68 -0.02
C GLU A 490 -24.38 18.55 -0.91
N TRP A 491 -23.87 17.96 -1.99
CA TRP A 491 -23.09 18.68 -3.01
C TRP A 491 -23.66 18.49 -4.39
N ASN A 492 -23.43 19.49 -5.23
CA ASN A 492 -23.89 19.50 -6.61
C ASN A 492 -22.96 18.70 -7.52
N SER A 493 -23.44 18.31 -8.71
CA SER A 493 -22.59 17.88 -9.80
C SER A 493 -21.68 19.02 -10.24
N GLY A 494 -20.41 18.71 -10.53
CA GLY A 494 -19.42 19.73 -10.87
C GLY A 494 -18.70 20.32 -9.67
N ASP A 495 -18.33 21.58 -9.76
CA ASP A 495 -17.49 22.24 -8.77
C ASP A 495 -18.33 22.70 -7.55
N ASN A 496 -17.80 22.46 -6.36
CA ASN A 496 -18.37 22.93 -5.11
C ASN A 496 -17.26 23.60 -4.28
N LEU A 497 -17.66 24.64 -3.53
CA LEU A 497 -16.81 25.39 -2.63
C LEU A 497 -17.30 25.23 -1.20
N ILE A 498 -16.47 24.68 -0.32
CA ILE A 498 -16.73 24.57 1.10
C ILE A 498 -15.79 25.54 1.81
N VAL A 499 -16.36 26.49 2.55
CA VAL A 499 -15.60 27.54 3.25
C VAL A 499 -15.75 27.34 4.75
N PHE A 500 -14.61 27.40 5.44
CA PHE A 500 -14.44 27.25 6.87
C PHE A 500 -13.97 28.59 7.44
N GLN A 501 -14.84 29.34 8.09
CA GLN A 501 -14.49 30.55 8.82
C GLN A 501 -14.19 30.17 10.27
N ALA A 502 -12.94 30.24 10.67
CA ALA A 502 -12.47 29.78 11.95
C ALA A 502 -12.04 30.93 12.86
N LYS A 503 -12.24 30.76 14.16
CA LYS A 503 -11.77 31.67 15.20
C LYS A 503 -11.10 30.89 16.32
N GLY A 504 -9.88 31.26 16.66
CA GLY A 504 -9.16 30.70 17.79
C GLY A 504 -9.82 31.03 19.13
N MET A 505 -9.61 30.18 20.11
CA MET A 505 -9.97 30.40 21.51
C MET A 505 -8.74 30.91 22.28
N ALA A 506 -8.10 30.06 23.09
CA ALA A 506 -6.80 30.36 23.70
C ALA A 506 -5.64 30.19 22.72
N ASP A 507 -5.79 29.26 21.78
CA ASP A 507 -4.81 28.91 20.77
C ASP A 507 -5.35 29.14 19.34
N ALA A 508 -4.47 29.11 18.35
CA ALA A 508 -4.87 29.18 16.94
C ALA A 508 -5.71 27.96 16.54
N PRO A 509 -6.73 28.17 15.69
CA PRO A 509 -7.64 27.09 15.33
C PRO A 509 -6.94 26.03 14.47
N GLN A 510 -7.48 24.80 14.57
CA GLN A 510 -7.07 23.65 13.77
C GLN A 510 -8.31 22.97 13.21
N ILE A 511 -8.24 22.50 11.98
CA ILE A 511 -9.31 21.76 11.34
C ILE A 511 -8.79 20.56 10.54
N SER A 512 -9.60 19.51 10.47
CA SER A 512 -9.50 18.45 9.47
C SER A 512 -10.84 18.27 8.76
N ALA A 513 -10.83 17.91 7.49
CA ALA A 513 -12.05 17.75 6.70
C ALA A 513 -11.96 16.52 5.79
N LEU A 514 -12.94 15.63 5.95
CA LEU A 514 -13.10 14.41 5.15
C LEU A 514 -14.53 14.33 4.63
N LEU A 515 -14.72 14.18 3.32
CA LEU A 515 -16.05 13.92 2.76
C LEU A 515 -16.31 12.42 2.72
N VAL A 516 -17.30 12.00 3.47
CA VAL A 516 -17.67 10.60 3.71
C VAL A 516 -18.97 10.27 3.01
N GLY A 517 -19.08 9.03 2.53
CA GLY A 517 -20.29 8.53 1.89
C GLY A 517 -21.52 8.44 2.82
N PRO A 518 -22.68 8.11 2.27
CA PRO A 518 -23.93 8.04 3.04
C PRO A 518 -23.94 6.96 4.13
N ALA A 519 -23.03 5.98 4.05
CA ALA A 519 -22.84 4.97 5.10
C ALA A 519 -22.23 5.55 6.39
N ASN A 520 -21.67 6.77 6.32
CA ASN A 520 -21.07 7.48 7.46
C ASN A 520 -20.01 6.65 8.22
N ASP A 521 -19.21 5.90 7.50
CA ASP A 521 -18.26 4.91 8.02
C ASP A 521 -16.80 5.34 7.90
N GLY A 522 -16.54 6.57 7.44
CA GLY A 522 -15.19 7.13 7.25
C GLY A 522 -14.55 6.80 5.91
N ASP A 523 -15.28 6.17 4.99
CA ASP A 523 -14.82 6.00 3.60
C ASP A 523 -15.21 7.22 2.78
N THR A 524 -14.28 7.66 1.90
CA THR A 524 -14.62 8.77 1.00
C THR A 524 -15.62 8.35 -0.06
N VAL A 525 -16.28 9.35 -0.60
CA VAL A 525 -17.20 9.17 -1.72
C VAL A 525 -16.41 9.03 -3.02
N GLY A 526 -16.62 7.95 -3.74
CA GLY A 526 -16.06 7.79 -5.09
C GLY A 526 -16.56 8.87 -6.06
N GLY A 527 -15.70 9.33 -6.97
CA GLY A 527 -16.04 10.36 -7.96
C GLY A 527 -15.95 11.79 -7.45
N ILE A 528 -15.38 12.03 -6.26
CA ILE A 528 -14.97 13.36 -5.79
C ILE A 528 -13.47 13.53 -6.01
N ARG A 529 -13.10 14.70 -6.54
CA ARG A 529 -11.71 15.15 -6.64
C ARG A 529 -11.52 16.43 -5.86
N TYR A 530 -10.57 16.46 -4.93
CA TYR A 530 -10.13 17.67 -4.28
C TYR A 530 -9.30 18.50 -5.27
N LEU A 531 -9.54 19.82 -5.30
CA LEU A 531 -8.90 20.78 -6.18
C LEU A 531 -8.14 21.77 -5.32
N GLY A 532 -6.85 21.90 -5.55
CA GLY A 532 -6.03 22.92 -4.86
C GLY A 532 -6.34 24.34 -5.29
#